data_74b343db1e85e71e96e5d5275e86ba2d
#
_entry.id   74b343db1e85e71e96e5d5275e86ba2d
#
_cell.length_a   1.000
_cell.length_b   1.000
_cell.length_c   1.000
_cell.angle_alpha   90.00
_cell.angle_beta   90.00
_cell.angle_gamma   90.00
#
_symmetry.space_group_name_H-M   'P 1'
#
loop_
_entity.id
_entity.type
_entity.pdbx_description
1 polymer ?
#
loop_
_entity_poly.entity_id
_entity_poly.type
_entity_poly.pdbx_seq_one_letter_code
_entity_poly.pdbx_strand_id
1 'polypeptide(L)'
;SLFYEPRSGDSHYVTGEIGYNGQPAMSIDGIYYPREKVSPLKGTLTLTSFPLELANPFLAENSTTLAGTANGSIRLSGKLTEPLLSGQMHLNKGMLNLNAYGTHLALDSIPVRMEGSDIFFDHYALRPSGDPKKAIYIDGSIRKSTTPQATASLRITSDELTLLDEPRPTRDDQL
;
A
#
# COMPACT_ATOMS: atom_id res chain seq x y z
N SER A 1 -3.72 -4.94 -20.67
CA SER A 1 -4.68 -5.86 -21.32
C SER A 1 -5.26 -6.84 -20.29
N LEU A 2 -6.53 -7.13 -20.37
CA LEU A 2 -7.22 -8.14 -19.57
C LEU A 2 -7.75 -9.20 -20.53
N PHE A 3 -7.40 -10.45 -20.33
CA PHE A 3 -7.91 -11.58 -21.11
C PHE A 3 -8.74 -12.49 -20.22
N TYR A 4 -9.85 -12.92 -20.77
CA TYR A 4 -10.78 -13.86 -20.16
C TYR A 4 -11.00 -15.02 -21.15
N GLU A 5 -10.62 -16.23 -20.77
CA GLU A 5 -10.85 -17.43 -21.57
C GLU A 5 -11.76 -18.41 -20.84
N PRO A 6 -12.98 -18.68 -21.35
CA PRO A 6 -13.79 -19.78 -20.83
C PRO A 6 -13.15 -21.10 -21.25
N ARG A 7 -12.84 -21.98 -20.29
CA ARG A 7 -12.48 -23.38 -20.57
C ARG A 7 -13.74 -24.25 -20.55
N SER A 8 -13.71 -25.34 -21.32
CA SER A 8 -14.75 -26.38 -21.26
C SER A 8 -14.71 -27.05 -19.89
N GLY A 9 -15.68 -26.68 -19.03
CA GLY A 9 -15.76 -27.03 -17.63
C GLY A 9 -16.08 -25.82 -16.79
N ASP A 10 -16.37 -26.00 -15.51
CA ASP A 10 -16.82 -24.94 -14.60
C ASP A 10 -15.71 -23.97 -14.13
N SER A 11 -14.71 -23.67 -14.97
CA SER A 11 -13.62 -22.76 -14.60
C SER A 11 -13.31 -21.75 -15.71
N HIS A 12 -12.95 -20.54 -15.33
CA HIS A 12 -12.56 -19.44 -16.23
C HIS A 12 -11.16 -18.95 -15.89
N TYR A 13 -10.30 -18.86 -16.88
CA TYR A 13 -8.98 -18.28 -16.72
C TYR A 13 -9.09 -16.76 -16.74
N VAL A 14 -8.41 -16.09 -15.82
CA VAL A 14 -8.33 -14.64 -15.73
C VAL A 14 -6.87 -14.26 -15.72
N THR A 15 -6.43 -13.60 -16.76
CA THR A 15 -5.09 -13.03 -16.83
C THR A 15 -5.17 -11.55 -17.18
N GLY A 16 -4.30 -10.75 -16.63
CA GLY A 16 -4.26 -9.34 -16.92
C GLY A 16 -2.88 -8.76 -16.68
N GLU A 17 -2.57 -7.70 -17.41
CA GLU A 17 -1.32 -6.97 -17.25
C GLU A 17 -1.59 -5.47 -17.34
N ILE A 18 -0.98 -4.72 -16.43
CA ILE A 18 -0.89 -3.27 -16.47
C ILE A 18 0.56 -2.90 -16.70
N GLY A 19 0.84 -2.22 -17.81
CA GLY A 19 2.13 -1.66 -18.13
C GLY A 19 2.23 -0.19 -17.69
N TYR A 20 3.43 0.21 -17.33
CA TYR A 20 3.79 1.60 -17.09
C TYR A 20 5.10 1.91 -17.80
N ASN A 21 5.13 2.99 -18.58
CA ASN A 21 6.28 3.38 -19.40
C ASN A 21 6.83 2.24 -20.30
N GLY A 22 5.93 1.42 -20.86
CA GLY A 22 6.30 0.33 -21.77
C GLY A 22 6.83 -0.94 -21.07
N GLN A 23 6.81 -0.99 -19.74
CA GLN A 23 7.23 -2.17 -18.96
C GLN A 23 6.05 -2.72 -18.17
N PRO A 24 5.96 -4.06 -17.97
CA PRO A 24 4.99 -4.64 -17.07
C PRO A 24 5.20 -4.13 -15.64
N ALA A 25 4.16 -3.54 -15.05
CA ALA A 25 4.20 -3.04 -13.67
C ALA A 25 3.35 -3.90 -12.71
N MET A 26 2.27 -4.50 -13.23
CA MET A 26 1.42 -5.39 -12.46
C MET A 26 0.86 -6.47 -13.39
N SER A 27 0.85 -7.71 -12.92
CA SER A 27 0.16 -8.81 -13.61
C SER A 27 -0.75 -9.55 -12.64
N ILE A 28 -1.83 -10.07 -13.17
CA ILE A 28 -2.74 -10.98 -12.48
C ILE A 28 -2.83 -12.27 -13.28
N ASP A 29 -2.72 -13.38 -12.58
CA ASP A 29 -2.92 -14.74 -13.12
C ASP A 29 -3.80 -15.51 -12.16
N GLY A 30 -4.90 -16.09 -12.65
CA GLY A 30 -5.83 -16.79 -11.76
C GLY A 30 -6.89 -17.58 -12.47
N ILE A 31 -7.68 -18.26 -11.66
CA ILE A 31 -8.81 -19.07 -12.09
C ILE A 31 -10.03 -18.65 -11.26
N TYR A 32 -11.14 -18.51 -11.95
CA TYR A 32 -12.44 -18.29 -11.34
C TYR A 32 -13.34 -19.52 -11.56
N TYR A 33 -13.94 -19.99 -10.46
CA TYR A 33 -14.84 -21.15 -10.41
C TYR A 33 -16.27 -20.68 -10.08
N PRO A 34 -17.14 -20.44 -11.07
CA PRO A 34 -18.46 -19.84 -10.84
C PRO A 34 -19.37 -20.65 -9.91
N ARG A 35 -19.20 -21.95 -9.85
CA ARG A 35 -20.00 -22.84 -9.01
C ARG A 35 -19.48 -23.01 -7.59
N GLU A 36 -18.27 -22.57 -7.30
CA GLU A 36 -17.70 -22.58 -5.96
C GLU A 36 -18.25 -21.39 -5.16
N LYS A 37 -18.91 -21.65 -4.02
CA LYS A 37 -19.60 -20.62 -3.23
C LYS A 37 -18.67 -19.89 -2.23
N VAL A 38 -17.64 -20.58 -1.76
CA VAL A 38 -16.80 -20.10 -0.66
C VAL A 38 -15.60 -19.31 -1.17
N SER A 39 -14.84 -19.87 -2.08
CA SER A 39 -13.62 -19.26 -2.62
C SER A 39 -13.53 -19.46 -4.14
N PRO A 40 -14.43 -18.86 -4.92
CA PRO A 40 -14.46 -19.02 -6.37
C PRO A 40 -13.24 -18.43 -7.08
N LEU A 41 -12.55 -17.48 -6.46
CA LEU A 41 -11.35 -16.85 -7.01
C LEU A 41 -10.10 -17.47 -6.40
N LYS A 42 -9.15 -17.88 -7.27
CA LYS A 42 -7.81 -18.32 -6.88
C LYS A 42 -6.82 -17.74 -7.88
N GLY A 43 -5.85 -16.95 -7.40
CA GLY A 43 -4.90 -16.32 -8.30
C GLY A 43 -3.74 -15.68 -7.57
N THR A 44 -2.87 -15.07 -8.36
CA THR A 44 -1.71 -14.31 -7.89
C THR A 44 -1.67 -12.97 -8.60
N LEU A 45 -1.48 -11.93 -7.83
CA LEU A 45 -1.15 -10.58 -8.28
C LEU A 45 0.36 -10.39 -8.08
N THR A 46 1.07 -10.09 -9.15
CA THR A 46 2.50 -9.79 -9.09
C THR A 46 2.73 -8.30 -9.37
N LEU A 47 3.48 -7.65 -8.50
CA LEU A 47 3.93 -6.27 -8.66
C LEU A 47 5.41 -6.28 -9.06
N THR A 48 5.74 -5.59 -10.15
CA THR A 48 7.09 -5.46 -10.68
C THR A 48 7.41 -3.99 -10.89
N SER A 49 8.11 -3.38 -9.95
CA SER A 49 8.38 -1.94 -9.94
C SER A 49 7.09 -1.11 -10.15
N PHE A 50 5.99 -1.55 -9.53
CA PHE A 50 4.70 -0.87 -9.64
C PHE A 50 4.80 0.54 -9.06
N PRO A 51 4.51 1.60 -9.84
CA PRO A 51 4.60 2.97 -9.37
C PRO A 51 3.57 3.26 -8.27
N LEU A 52 4.04 3.70 -7.10
CA LEU A 52 3.17 4.03 -5.97
C LEU A 52 2.29 5.25 -6.26
N GLU A 53 2.71 6.11 -7.17
CA GLU A 53 1.97 7.29 -7.64
C GLU A 53 0.61 6.93 -8.22
N LEU A 54 0.44 5.72 -8.75
CA LEU A 54 -0.84 5.24 -9.28
C LEU A 54 -1.88 5.02 -8.18
N ALA A 55 -1.46 4.97 -6.91
CA ALA A 55 -2.36 4.90 -5.77
C ALA A 55 -2.86 6.28 -5.29
N ASN A 56 -2.22 7.38 -5.71
CA ASN A 56 -2.54 8.73 -5.24
C ASN A 56 -4.01 9.14 -5.42
N PRO A 57 -4.71 8.78 -6.52
CA PRO A 57 -6.14 9.09 -6.64
C PRO A 57 -7.05 8.46 -5.58
N PHE A 58 -6.55 7.45 -4.87
CA PHE A 58 -7.29 6.75 -3.80
C PHE A 58 -6.94 7.24 -2.38
N LEU A 59 -5.97 8.15 -2.28
CA LEU A 59 -5.59 8.79 -1.02
C LEU A 59 -6.45 10.03 -0.77
N ALA A 60 -6.43 10.52 0.48
CA ALA A 60 -7.17 11.73 0.83
C ALA A 60 -6.72 12.92 -0.05
N GLU A 61 -7.71 13.61 -0.61
CA GLU A 61 -7.55 14.66 -1.63
C GLU A 61 -6.41 15.64 -1.30
N ASN A 62 -5.39 15.66 -2.16
CA ASN A 62 -4.27 16.61 -2.21
C ASN A 62 -3.41 16.78 -0.93
N SER A 63 -3.78 16.14 0.18
CA SER A 63 -3.05 16.27 1.45
C SER A 63 -1.90 15.27 1.58
N THR A 64 -1.98 14.16 0.86
CA THR A 64 -1.02 13.05 0.98
C THR A 64 -0.72 12.48 -0.41
N THR A 65 0.56 12.30 -0.73
CA THR A 65 0.98 11.61 -1.95
C THR A 65 2.04 10.56 -1.65
N LEU A 66 2.04 9.50 -2.45
CA LEU A 66 3.04 8.44 -2.46
C LEU A 66 3.92 8.57 -3.72
N ALA A 67 5.19 8.26 -3.57
CA ALA A 67 6.15 8.10 -4.66
C ALA A 67 7.02 6.87 -4.42
N GLY A 68 7.69 6.40 -5.47
CA GLY A 68 8.52 5.20 -5.44
C GLY A 68 7.87 4.01 -6.10
N THR A 69 8.37 2.79 -5.82
CA THR A 69 7.86 1.58 -6.47
C THR A 69 7.58 0.47 -5.45
N ALA A 70 6.65 -0.41 -5.80
CA ALA A 70 6.35 -1.63 -5.06
C ALA A 70 6.72 -2.88 -5.87
N ASN A 71 7.27 -3.88 -5.19
CA ASN A 71 7.50 -5.23 -5.72
C ASN A 71 6.92 -6.24 -4.76
N GLY A 72 6.30 -7.29 -5.28
CA GLY A 72 5.75 -8.32 -4.42
C GLY A 72 4.85 -9.30 -5.14
N SER A 73 4.41 -10.31 -4.40
CA SER A 73 3.47 -11.32 -4.85
C SER A 73 2.37 -11.46 -3.82
N ILE A 74 1.14 -11.29 -4.26
CA ILE A 74 -0.06 -11.28 -3.42
C ILE A 74 -1.00 -12.35 -3.96
N ARG A 75 -1.31 -13.33 -3.13
CA ARG A 75 -2.31 -14.35 -3.44
C ARG A 75 -3.70 -13.76 -3.31
N LEU A 76 -4.52 -14.02 -4.31
CA LEU A 76 -5.93 -13.67 -4.36
C LEU A 76 -6.76 -14.92 -4.08
N SER A 77 -7.77 -14.81 -3.23
CA SER A 77 -8.74 -15.87 -2.96
C SER A 77 -10.09 -15.26 -2.56
N GLY A 78 -11.09 -16.09 -2.28
CA GLY A 78 -12.39 -15.64 -1.83
C GLY A 78 -13.35 -15.27 -2.96
N LYS A 79 -14.28 -14.36 -2.69
CA LYS A 79 -15.28 -13.92 -3.65
C LYS A 79 -14.78 -12.73 -4.47
N LEU A 80 -15.27 -12.57 -5.71
CA LEU A 80 -14.95 -11.39 -6.54
C LEU A 80 -15.35 -10.07 -5.91
N THR A 81 -16.45 -10.06 -5.14
CA THR A 81 -16.94 -8.87 -4.43
C THR A 81 -16.16 -8.58 -3.15
N GLU A 82 -15.53 -9.59 -2.57
CA GLU A 82 -14.77 -9.52 -1.33
C GLU A 82 -13.51 -10.38 -1.44
N PRO A 83 -12.55 -9.99 -2.27
CA PRO A 83 -11.31 -10.75 -2.42
C PRO A 83 -10.49 -10.69 -1.13
N LEU A 84 -9.90 -11.84 -0.80
CA LEU A 84 -8.93 -11.98 0.27
C LEU A 84 -7.53 -11.90 -0.34
N LEU A 85 -6.71 -11.03 0.24
CA LEU A 85 -5.34 -10.76 -0.19
C LEU A 85 -4.37 -11.32 0.85
N SER A 86 -3.41 -12.14 0.42
CA SER A 86 -2.39 -12.68 1.33
C SER A 86 -1.04 -12.71 0.63
N GLY A 87 -0.01 -12.20 1.28
CA GLY A 87 1.33 -12.10 0.70
C GLY A 87 2.15 -10.98 1.32
N GLN A 88 3.14 -10.53 0.60
CA GLN A 88 4.00 -9.43 1.04
C GLN A 88 4.45 -8.58 -0.15
N MET A 89 4.71 -7.33 0.13
CA MET A 89 5.30 -6.39 -0.82
C MET A 89 6.42 -5.59 -0.17
N HIS A 90 7.42 -5.25 -0.97
CA HIS A 90 8.54 -4.38 -0.62
C HIS A 90 8.39 -3.05 -1.33
N LEU A 91 8.59 -1.97 -0.59
CA LEU A 91 8.61 -0.63 -1.16
C LEU A 91 10.05 -0.21 -1.43
N ASN A 92 10.34 0.21 -2.67
CA ASN A 92 11.66 0.67 -3.06
C ASN A 92 11.63 2.18 -3.29
N LYS A 93 12.53 2.89 -2.62
CA LYS A 93 12.60 4.36 -2.64
C LYS A 93 11.23 5.00 -2.39
N GLY A 94 10.45 4.35 -1.52
CA GLY A 94 9.13 4.83 -1.13
C GLY A 94 9.21 6.16 -0.41
N MET A 95 8.31 7.08 -0.75
CA MET A 95 8.19 8.39 -0.12
C MET A 95 6.73 8.68 0.15
N LEU A 96 6.43 9.07 1.37
CA LEU A 96 5.14 9.59 1.78
C LEU A 96 5.27 11.09 1.97
N ASN A 97 4.53 11.88 1.20
CA ASN A 97 4.53 13.33 1.30
C ASN A 97 3.24 13.76 1.98
N LEU A 98 3.36 14.46 3.10
CA LEU A 98 2.27 15.11 3.81
C LEU A 98 2.24 16.59 3.39
N ASN A 99 1.58 16.87 2.27
CA ASN A 99 1.64 18.17 1.60
C ASN A 99 1.15 19.34 2.51
N ALA A 100 0.12 19.07 3.34
CA ALA A 100 -0.42 20.07 4.26
C ALA A 100 0.61 20.56 5.30
N TYR A 101 1.64 19.75 5.57
CA TYR A 101 2.66 20.03 6.59
C TYR A 101 4.05 20.23 5.99
N GLY A 102 4.19 20.15 4.65
CA GLY A 102 5.50 20.19 3.99
C GLY A 102 6.46 19.09 4.43
N THR A 103 5.93 17.97 4.93
CA THR A 103 6.72 16.89 5.51
C THR A 103 6.88 15.74 4.48
N HIS A 104 8.12 15.28 4.31
CA HIS A 104 8.48 14.17 3.44
C HIS A 104 9.09 13.04 4.27
N LEU A 105 8.49 11.85 4.21
CA LEU A 105 8.89 10.68 4.97
C LEU A 105 9.32 9.57 4.01
N ALA A 106 10.58 9.16 4.11
CA ALA A 106 11.06 7.97 3.42
C ALA A 106 10.46 6.72 4.07
N LEU A 107 9.91 5.85 3.25
CA LEU A 107 9.32 4.57 3.66
C LEU A 107 10.39 3.50 3.75
N ASP A 108 10.28 2.61 4.73
CA ASP A 108 11.20 1.48 4.88
C ASP A 108 11.10 0.52 3.70
N SER A 109 12.17 -0.24 3.49
CA SER A 109 12.25 -1.32 2.51
C SER A 109 11.87 -2.70 3.07
N ILE A 110 11.61 -2.80 4.39
CA ILE A 110 11.11 -4.06 4.96
C ILE A 110 9.75 -4.41 4.38
N PRO A 111 9.40 -5.72 4.30
CA PRO A 111 8.15 -6.12 3.67
C PRO A 111 6.93 -5.68 4.49
N VAL A 112 5.96 -5.11 3.81
CA VAL A 112 4.59 -4.97 4.33
C VAL A 112 3.85 -6.28 4.06
N ARG A 113 3.34 -6.92 5.10
CA ARG A 113 2.65 -8.21 5.03
C ARG A 113 1.14 -8.02 4.98
N MET A 114 0.48 -8.81 4.14
CA MET A 114 -0.97 -8.90 4.07
C MET A 114 -1.43 -10.33 4.39
N GLU A 115 -2.51 -10.46 5.15
CA GLU A 115 -3.11 -11.74 5.49
C GLU A 115 -4.64 -11.60 5.60
N GLY A 116 -5.36 -12.26 4.70
CA GLY A 116 -6.83 -12.17 4.63
C GLY A 116 -7.36 -10.76 4.35
N SER A 117 -6.54 -9.91 3.70
CA SER A 117 -6.77 -8.47 3.45
C SER A 117 -6.47 -7.54 4.64
N ASP A 118 -6.03 -8.06 5.77
CA ASP A 118 -5.44 -7.25 6.82
C ASP A 118 -3.99 -6.90 6.45
N ILE A 119 -3.57 -5.68 6.75
CA ILE A 119 -2.20 -5.18 6.50
C ILE A 119 -1.48 -5.13 7.85
N PHE A 120 -0.28 -5.71 7.92
CA PHE A 120 0.52 -5.79 9.13
C PHE A 120 1.82 -5.00 8.95
N PHE A 121 2.12 -4.21 9.97
CA PHE A 121 3.37 -3.47 10.13
C PHE A 121 4.13 -4.06 11.33
N ASP A 122 5.38 -4.41 11.10
CA ASP A 122 6.28 -4.96 12.09
C ASP A 122 7.51 -4.06 12.16
N HIS A 123 7.52 -3.16 13.13
CA HIS A 123 8.56 -2.16 13.33
C HIS A 123 8.91 -1.37 12.04
N TYR A 124 7.86 -1.00 11.29
CA TYR A 124 8.00 -0.34 10.00
C TYR A 124 8.43 1.12 10.19
N ALA A 125 9.60 1.49 9.65
CA ALA A 125 10.16 2.81 9.86
C ALA A 125 9.75 3.82 8.78
N LEU A 126 9.35 5.01 9.23
CA LEU A 126 9.20 6.21 8.43
C LEU A 126 10.30 7.20 8.84
N ARG A 127 11.12 7.67 7.90
CA ARG A 127 12.24 8.57 8.19
C ARG A 127 12.05 9.92 7.53
N PRO A 128 12.08 11.03 8.29
CA PRO A 128 12.06 12.36 7.71
C PRO A 128 13.24 12.58 6.76
N SER A 129 12.99 13.15 5.60
CA SER A 129 14.04 13.42 4.60
C SER A 129 15.12 14.38 5.11
N GLY A 130 14.78 15.26 6.03
CA GLY A 130 15.72 16.23 6.64
C GLY A 130 16.60 15.65 7.74
N ASP A 131 16.21 14.55 8.37
CA ASP A 131 17.00 13.87 9.41
C ASP A 131 16.79 12.35 9.37
N PRO A 132 17.54 11.64 8.54
CA PRO A 132 17.36 10.19 8.36
C PRO A 132 17.75 9.36 9.59
N LYS A 133 18.39 9.96 10.60
CA LYS A 133 18.73 9.28 11.87
C LYS A 133 17.51 9.16 12.78
N LYS A 134 16.53 10.05 12.61
CA LYS A 134 15.27 9.99 13.34
C LYS A 134 14.27 9.16 12.58
N ALA A 135 13.51 8.35 13.29
CA ALA A 135 12.50 7.51 12.69
C ALA A 135 11.21 7.51 13.51
N ILE A 136 10.11 7.38 12.80
CA ILE A 136 8.82 6.98 13.37
C ILE A 136 8.66 5.50 13.09
N TYR A 137 8.45 4.69 14.10
CA TYR A 137 8.19 3.27 13.94
C TYR A 137 6.69 3.00 14.10
N ILE A 138 6.19 2.15 13.23
CA ILE A 138 4.80 1.71 13.21
C ILE A 138 4.77 0.21 13.43
N ASP A 139 4.05 -0.20 14.47
CA ASP A 139 3.74 -1.58 14.78
C ASP A 139 2.22 -1.77 14.83
N GLY A 140 1.72 -2.90 14.32
CA GLY A 140 0.30 -3.21 14.39
C GLY A 140 -0.33 -3.58 13.07
N SER A 141 -1.63 -3.32 12.94
CA SER A 141 -2.38 -3.73 11.75
C SER A 141 -3.49 -2.75 11.38
N ILE A 142 -3.78 -2.73 10.07
CA ILE A 142 -5.00 -2.15 9.50
C ILE A 142 -5.86 -3.31 9.02
N ARG A 143 -7.06 -3.43 9.58
CA ARG A 143 -8.02 -4.49 9.26
C ARG A 143 -9.11 -3.95 8.34
N LYS A 144 -9.40 -4.71 7.29
CA LYS A 144 -10.56 -4.45 6.46
C LYS A 144 -11.82 -4.80 7.25
N SER A 145 -12.74 -3.85 7.37
CA SER A 145 -14.08 -4.10 7.92
C SER A 145 -15.07 -4.43 6.80
N THR A 146 -16.13 -5.16 7.13
CA THR A 146 -17.31 -5.35 6.26
C THR A 146 -18.12 -4.07 6.07
N THR A 147 -17.89 -3.07 6.93
CA THR A 147 -18.37 -1.69 6.76
C THR A 147 -17.34 -0.88 5.95
N PRO A 148 -17.71 0.25 5.31
CA PRO A 148 -16.76 1.06 4.53
C PRO A 148 -15.62 1.67 5.37
N GLN A 149 -15.60 1.45 6.68
CA GLN A 149 -14.56 1.95 7.57
C GLN A 149 -13.55 0.85 7.89
N ALA A 150 -12.28 1.06 7.56
CA ALA A 150 -11.19 0.22 8.04
C ALA A 150 -10.94 0.49 9.54
N THR A 151 -10.55 -0.54 10.29
CA THR A 151 -10.12 -0.40 11.69
C THR A 151 -8.61 -0.47 11.76
N ALA A 152 -7.97 0.56 12.29
CA ALA A 152 -6.52 0.58 12.53
C ALA A 152 -6.23 0.35 14.03
N SER A 153 -5.33 -0.58 14.32
CA SER A 153 -4.74 -0.79 15.65
C SER A 153 -3.23 -0.64 15.50
N LEU A 154 -2.74 0.58 15.68
CA LEU A 154 -1.34 0.94 15.44
C LEU A 154 -0.72 1.50 16.72
N ARG A 155 0.51 1.06 17.01
CA ARG A 155 1.41 1.70 17.97
C ARG A 155 2.43 2.50 17.17
N ILE A 156 2.55 3.77 17.49
CA ILE A 156 3.50 4.68 16.86
C ILE A 156 4.50 5.11 17.93
N THR A 157 5.79 4.91 17.65
CA THR A 157 6.90 5.31 18.53
C THR A 157 7.92 6.13 17.73
N SER A 158 8.62 7.03 18.37
CA SER A 158 9.70 7.80 17.74
C SER A 158 10.82 8.08 18.74
N ASP A 159 12.06 8.19 18.23
CA ASP A 159 13.26 8.43 19.04
C ASP A 159 13.55 9.90 19.34
N GLU A 160 12.81 10.81 18.94
CA GLU A 160 12.79 12.28 19.00
C GLU A 160 12.42 12.83 17.62
N LEU A 161 11.23 13.31 17.46
CA LEU A 161 10.76 13.81 16.18
C LEU A 161 10.24 15.23 16.31
N THR A 162 10.82 16.16 15.55
CA THR A 162 10.22 17.46 15.28
C THR A 162 9.44 17.34 13.97
N LEU A 163 8.13 17.19 14.06
CA LEU A 163 7.25 17.10 12.88
C LEU A 163 6.94 18.47 12.28
N LEU A 164 6.98 19.51 13.11
CA LEU A 164 6.74 20.91 12.74
C LEU A 164 7.81 21.76 13.39
N ASP A 165 8.64 22.40 12.59
CA ASP A 165 9.54 23.46 13.02
C ASP A 165 8.94 24.78 12.54
N GLU A 166 7.91 25.26 13.25
CA GLU A 166 7.44 26.62 13.03
C GLU A 166 8.48 27.58 13.60
N PRO A 167 9.06 28.47 12.78
CA PRO A 167 9.90 29.54 13.31
C PRO A 167 9.06 30.35 14.28
N ARG A 168 9.47 30.37 15.55
CA ARG A 168 8.82 31.24 16.56
C ARG A 168 8.84 32.65 16.02
N PRO A 169 7.68 33.34 15.96
CA PRO A 169 7.69 34.75 15.61
C PRO A 169 8.61 35.47 16.61
N THR A 170 9.67 36.03 16.11
CA THR A 170 10.50 36.96 16.89
C THR A 170 9.59 38.10 17.29
N ARG A 171 9.32 38.20 18.59
CA ARG A 171 8.61 39.32 19.17
C ARG A 171 9.55 40.51 19.03
N ASP A 172 9.29 41.34 18.03
CA ASP A 172 9.90 42.67 17.95
C ASP A 172 9.36 43.46 19.12
N ASP A 173 10.16 43.56 20.17
CA ASP A 173 9.97 44.56 21.24
C ASP A 173 10.25 45.92 20.63
N GLN A 174 9.23 46.55 20.08
CA GLN A 174 9.27 47.98 19.83
C GLN A 174 9.01 48.68 21.15
N LEU A 175 10.10 49.26 21.68
CA LEU A 175 10.08 50.39 22.61
C LEU A 175 9.71 51.66 21.86
#